data_04fcd275f9c845b6f44a08b4b32e929e
#
_entry.id   04fcd275f9c845b6f44a08b4b32e929e
#
_cell.length_a   1.000
_cell.length_b   1.000
_cell.length_c   1.000
_cell.angle_alpha   90.00
_cell.angle_beta   90.00
_cell.angle_gamma   90.00
#
_symmetry.space_group_name_H-M   'P 1'
#
loop_
_entity.id
_entity.type
_entity.pdbx_description
1 polymer ?
#
loop_
_entity_poly.entity_id
_entity_poly.type
_entity_poly.pdbx_seq_one_letter_code
_entity_poly.pdbx_strand_id
1 'polypeptide(L)'
;MHPSSLKFRQWLFLGAGYSALHLAARYDLGCVYGTTRTRTDDLKNAGIIPIITDFSTVHPDILRAINTAEAVLVSVAPDAAGDPCLRLYQQALLDSPTVRWVGYLSSTSVYGDHQGAKVTEDSPRLATSPRGIARIMAEDAWLALHQDHGLPVSIFRLSGIYGSGRSVFDKLAAGRAQRLDKPDHLFSRIHGVDIAGVVAASLNQAPDVYNVCDTLPATGREVVEYACALSGYSLPPLIPFEQAALSEMAQSFYADHRLILPEKIARFYDFVYPTYREGLQAIFRDFHPRP
;
A
#
# COMPACT_ATOMS: atom_id res chain seq x y z
N MET A 1 -13.00 -8.18 -19.98
CA MET A 1 -14.08 -7.84 -19.05
C MET A 1 -14.06 -6.33 -18.85
N HIS A 2 -15.20 -5.63 -18.99
CA HIS A 2 -15.27 -4.22 -18.65
C HIS A 2 -15.06 -4.08 -17.12
N PRO A 3 -14.26 -3.10 -16.68
CA PRO A 3 -14.06 -2.87 -15.25
C PRO A 3 -15.40 -2.54 -14.57
N SER A 4 -15.61 -3.10 -13.38
CA SER A 4 -16.81 -2.81 -12.59
C SER A 4 -16.82 -1.33 -12.18
N SER A 5 -17.96 -0.65 -12.38
CA SER A 5 -18.12 0.75 -11.96
C SER A 5 -18.24 0.83 -10.43
N LEU A 6 -17.50 1.75 -9.82
CA LEU A 6 -17.59 2.01 -8.38
C LEU A 6 -18.68 3.06 -8.07
N LYS A 7 -19.02 3.14 -6.78
CA LYS A 7 -20.05 4.06 -6.24
C LYS A 7 -19.76 5.53 -6.56
N PHE A 8 -18.48 5.93 -6.49
CA PHE A 8 -18.04 7.29 -6.73
C PHE A 8 -17.47 7.43 -8.15
N ARG A 9 -17.73 8.58 -8.79
CA ARG A 9 -17.35 8.85 -10.18
C ARG A 9 -16.35 9.99 -10.33
N GLN A 10 -15.99 10.66 -9.23
CA GLN A 10 -15.02 11.75 -9.19
C GLN A 10 -13.97 11.41 -8.11
N TRP A 11 -12.75 11.15 -8.55
CA TRP A 11 -11.66 10.71 -7.67
C TRP A 11 -10.49 11.68 -7.68
N LEU A 12 -9.86 11.83 -6.52
CA LEU A 12 -8.57 12.48 -6.38
C LEU A 12 -7.57 11.51 -5.72
N PHE A 13 -6.46 11.24 -6.40
CA PHE A 13 -5.35 10.49 -5.85
C PHE A 13 -4.24 11.45 -5.41
N LEU A 14 -4.11 11.69 -4.12
CA LEU A 14 -2.97 12.39 -3.53
C LEU A 14 -1.81 11.39 -3.41
N GLY A 15 -0.92 11.40 -4.41
CA GLY A 15 0.10 10.38 -4.62
C GLY A 15 -0.40 9.23 -5.52
N ALA A 16 -0.49 9.43 -6.84
CA ALA A 16 -0.90 8.39 -7.77
C ALA A 16 0.25 7.39 -8.05
N GLY A 17 0.58 6.58 -7.03
CA GLY A 17 1.61 5.56 -7.08
C GLY A 17 1.08 4.16 -7.44
N TYR A 18 1.84 3.12 -7.10
CA TYR A 18 1.58 1.73 -7.45
C TYR A 18 0.15 1.27 -7.09
N SER A 19 -0.28 1.48 -5.85
CA SER A 19 -1.62 1.02 -5.39
C SER A 19 -2.76 1.78 -6.08
N ALA A 20 -2.61 3.09 -6.29
CA ALA A 20 -3.59 3.91 -7.00
C ALA A 20 -3.74 3.49 -8.46
N LEU A 21 -2.62 3.16 -9.14
CA LEU A 21 -2.64 2.64 -10.52
C LEU A 21 -3.33 1.27 -10.61
N HIS A 22 -3.15 0.38 -9.63
CA HIS A 22 -3.90 -0.88 -9.56
C HIS A 22 -5.41 -0.66 -9.41
N LEU A 23 -5.82 0.34 -8.62
CA LEU A 23 -7.24 0.69 -8.48
C LEU A 23 -7.81 1.20 -9.80
N ALA A 24 -7.12 2.13 -10.47
CA ALA A 24 -7.54 2.68 -11.76
C ALA A 24 -7.57 1.63 -12.89
N ALA A 25 -6.64 0.68 -12.88
CA ALA A 25 -6.60 -0.38 -13.88
C ALA A 25 -7.72 -1.43 -13.72
N ARG A 26 -8.25 -1.58 -12.49
CA ARG A 26 -9.21 -2.64 -12.17
C ARG A 26 -10.67 -2.16 -12.20
N TYR A 27 -10.92 -0.89 -11.93
CA TYR A 27 -12.26 -0.35 -11.75
C TYR A 27 -12.49 0.86 -12.65
N ASP A 28 -13.72 1.02 -13.12
CA ASP A 28 -14.17 2.25 -13.78
C ASP A 28 -14.48 3.30 -12.68
N LEU A 29 -13.55 4.23 -12.53
CA LEU A 29 -13.62 5.30 -11.52
C LEU A 29 -14.28 6.59 -12.05
N GLY A 30 -14.60 6.65 -13.36
CA GLY A 30 -15.05 7.88 -14.01
C GLY A 30 -13.90 8.88 -14.18
N CYS A 31 -14.02 10.10 -13.66
CA CYS A 31 -12.99 11.12 -13.75
C CYS A 31 -12.01 11.01 -12.57
N VAL A 32 -10.72 10.90 -12.85
CA VAL A 32 -9.67 10.74 -11.85
C VAL A 32 -8.59 11.80 -12.03
N TYR A 33 -8.36 12.61 -11.02
CA TYR A 33 -7.17 13.44 -10.90
C TYR A 33 -6.12 12.71 -10.06
N GLY A 34 -4.85 12.77 -10.45
CA GLY A 34 -3.79 12.11 -9.71
C GLY A 34 -2.52 12.96 -9.61
N THR A 35 -1.98 13.08 -8.40
CA THR A 35 -0.75 13.85 -8.19
C THR A 35 0.49 12.99 -8.41
N THR A 36 1.51 13.57 -9.04
CA THR A 36 2.79 12.94 -9.30
C THR A 36 3.92 13.97 -9.31
N ARG A 37 5.15 13.54 -9.06
CA ARG A 37 6.33 14.39 -9.27
C ARG A 37 6.86 14.28 -10.71
N THR A 38 6.83 13.09 -11.30
CA THR A 38 7.54 12.82 -12.57
C THR A 38 6.83 11.84 -13.51
N ARG A 39 5.78 11.14 -13.04
CA ARG A 39 5.16 10.00 -13.78
C ARG A 39 3.93 10.42 -14.58
N THR A 40 4.01 11.54 -15.29
CA THR A 40 2.88 12.12 -16.02
C THR A 40 2.32 11.17 -17.09
N ASP A 41 3.20 10.53 -17.86
CA ASP A 41 2.77 9.66 -18.95
C ASP A 41 2.18 8.34 -18.44
N ASP A 42 2.70 7.79 -17.34
CA ASP A 42 2.09 6.62 -16.70
C ASP A 42 0.66 6.90 -16.26
N LEU A 43 0.42 8.09 -15.69
CA LEU A 43 -0.91 8.50 -15.25
C LEU A 43 -1.86 8.68 -16.44
N LYS A 44 -1.42 9.38 -17.49
CA LYS A 44 -2.21 9.56 -18.72
C LYS A 44 -2.58 8.22 -19.36
N ASN A 45 -1.62 7.28 -19.44
CA ASN A 45 -1.85 5.95 -19.98
C ASN A 45 -2.85 5.14 -19.12
N ALA A 46 -2.95 5.43 -17.84
CA ALA A 46 -3.94 4.85 -16.93
C ALA A 46 -5.28 5.62 -16.93
N GLY A 47 -5.49 6.61 -17.80
CA GLY A 47 -6.71 7.42 -17.86
C GLY A 47 -6.84 8.43 -16.71
N ILE A 48 -5.75 8.75 -16.01
CA ILE A 48 -5.70 9.68 -14.88
C ILE A 48 -5.22 11.04 -15.37
N ILE A 49 -5.90 12.11 -14.99
CA ILE A 49 -5.49 13.49 -15.26
C ILE A 49 -4.39 13.88 -14.29
N PRO A 50 -3.13 14.09 -14.77
CA PRO A 50 -2.00 14.30 -13.87
C PRO A 50 -1.93 15.74 -13.36
N ILE A 51 -1.61 15.89 -12.07
CA ILE A 51 -1.25 17.15 -11.44
C ILE A 51 0.19 17.01 -10.92
N ILE A 52 1.11 17.85 -11.43
CA ILE A 52 2.53 17.77 -11.06
C ILE A 52 2.75 18.57 -9.78
N THR A 53 3.19 17.90 -8.71
CA THR A 53 3.49 18.54 -7.42
C THR A 53 4.48 17.73 -6.61
N ASP A 54 5.26 18.39 -5.78
CA ASP A 54 6.13 17.81 -4.73
C ASP A 54 5.56 18.00 -3.32
N PHE A 55 4.38 18.62 -3.22
CA PHE A 55 3.73 19.01 -1.95
C PHE A 55 4.53 20.02 -1.11
N SER A 56 5.36 20.85 -1.74
CA SER A 56 6.05 21.96 -1.04
C SER A 56 5.13 23.15 -0.80
N THR A 57 4.17 23.39 -1.69
CA THR A 57 3.20 24.48 -1.65
C THR A 57 1.80 24.02 -2.08
N VAL A 58 0.81 24.84 -1.75
CA VAL A 58 -0.58 24.61 -2.21
C VAL A 58 -0.63 24.75 -3.74
N HIS A 59 -1.22 23.74 -4.39
CA HIS A 59 -1.42 23.72 -5.84
C HIS A 59 -2.90 24.01 -6.16
N PRO A 60 -3.20 25.03 -7.03
CA PRO A 60 -4.59 25.42 -7.29
C PRO A 60 -5.42 24.32 -7.95
N ASP A 61 -4.84 23.45 -8.78
CA ASP A 61 -5.56 22.35 -9.40
C ASP A 61 -5.96 21.27 -8.39
N ILE A 62 -5.18 21.06 -7.32
CA ILE A 62 -5.55 20.15 -6.24
C ILE A 62 -6.74 20.71 -5.47
N LEU A 63 -6.76 22.02 -5.19
CA LEU A 63 -7.92 22.67 -4.55
C LEU A 63 -9.19 22.52 -5.42
N ARG A 64 -9.08 22.72 -6.74
CA ARG A 64 -10.20 22.49 -7.67
C ARG A 64 -10.65 21.03 -7.68
N ALA A 65 -9.70 20.09 -7.68
CA ALA A 65 -10.02 18.66 -7.65
C ALA A 65 -10.69 18.25 -6.34
N ILE A 66 -10.28 18.78 -5.18
CA ILE A 66 -10.93 18.53 -3.88
C ILE A 66 -12.39 18.97 -3.91
N ASN A 67 -12.69 20.14 -4.49
CA ASN A 67 -14.05 20.67 -4.55
C ASN A 67 -15.02 19.86 -5.43
N THR A 68 -14.50 18.94 -6.25
CA THR A 68 -15.32 18.10 -7.13
C THR A 68 -15.21 16.61 -6.81
N ALA A 69 -14.17 16.20 -6.09
CA ALA A 69 -13.96 14.81 -5.74
C ALA A 69 -15.03 14.29 -4.77
N GLU A 70 -15.54 13.10 -5.03
CA GLU A 70 -16.39 12.35 -4.11
C GLU A 70 -15.55 11.43 -3.24
N ALA A 71 -14.43 10.92 -3.78
CA ALA A 71 -13.50 10.06 -3.08
C ALA A 71 -12.05 10.55 -3.24
N VAL A 72 -11.31 10.55 -2.13
CA VAL A 72 -9.90 10.94 -2.07
C VAL A 72 -9.08 9.75 -1.57
N LEU A 73 -8.10 9.29 -2.36
CA LEU A 73 -7.15 8.27 -1.95
C LEU A 73 -5.78 8.91 -1.70
N VAL A 74 -5.29 8.80 -0.48
CA VAL A 74 -4.03 9.40 -0.05
C VAL A 74 -2.95 8.32 0.08
N SER A 75 -1.86 8.45 -0.66
CA SER A 75 -0.72 7.53 -0.60
C SER A 75 0.64 8.24 -0.50
N VAL A 76 0.63 9.56 -0.35
CA VAL A 76 1.85 10.33 -0.06
C VAL A 76 2.42 9.89 1.27
N ALA A 77 3.74 9.66 1.32
CA ALA A 77 4.38 9.30 2.57
C ALA A 77 4.49 10.52 3.49
N PRO A 78 4.18 10.39 4.80
CA PRO A 78 4.45 11.45 5.76
C PRO A 78 5.97 11.67 5.92
N ASP A 79 6.33 12.86 6.28
CA ASP A 79 7.69 13.27 6.65
C ASP A 79 7.81 13.59 8.15
N ALA A 80 8.95 14.11 8.59
CA ALA A 80 9.18 14.47 9.99
C ALA A 80 8.24 15.60 10.49
N ALA A 81 7.67 16.39 9.57
CA ALA A 81 6.72 17.46 9.89
C ALA A 81 5.24 16.99 9.80
N GLY A 82 4.98 15.68 9.61
CA GLY A 82 3.66 15.08 9.51
C GLY A 82 3.22 14.79 8.08
N ASP A 83 1.91 14.69 7.86
CA ASP A 83 1.36 14.40 6.54
C ASP A 83 1.34 15.65 5.66
N PRO A 84 2.04 15.68 4.51
CA PRO A 84 2.09 16.86 3.64
C PRO A 84 0.74 17.20 3.01
N CYS A 85 -0.16 16.22 2.82
CA CYS A 85 -1.49 16.46 2.30
C CYS A 85 -2.34 17.21 3.33
N LEU A 86 -2.27 16.85 4.60
CA LEU A 86 -2.97 17.56 5.67
C LEU A 86 -2.42 18.96 5.88
N ARG A 87 -1.09 19.12 5.91
CA ARG A 87 -0.49 20.45 6.05
C ARG A 87 -1.00 21.46 5.02
N LEU A 88 -1.26 21.02 3.79
CA LEU A 88 -1.63 21.91 2.68
C LEU A 88 -3.12 21.96 2.41
N TYR A 89 -3.87 20.90 2.67
CA TYR A 89 -5.21 20.74 2.15
C TYR A 89 -6.27 20.34 3.21
N GLN A 90 -5.89 20.26 4.48
CA GLN A 90 -6.84 19.88 5.55
C GLN A 90 -8.11 20.71 5.50
N GLN A 91 -8.00 22.05 5.49
CA GLN A 91 -9.16 22.93 5.47
C GLN A 91 -10.00 22.74 4.21
N ALA A 92 -9.35 22.59 3.05
CA ALA A 92 -10.08 22.37 1.79
C ALA A 92 -10.85 21.03 1.79
N LEU A 93 -10.31 19.99 2.42
CA LEU A 93 -11.00 18.70 2.57
C LEU A 93 -12.21 18.81 3.51
N LEU A 94 -12.09 19.57 4.61
CA LEU A 94 -13.19 19.80 5.55
C LEU A 94 -14.31 20.67 4.95
N ASP A 95 -13.94 21.67 4.16
CA ASP A 95 -14.89 22.59 3.52
C ASP A 95 -15.50 22.01 2.24
N SER A 96 -15.02 20.86 1.77
CA SER A 96 -15.48 20.28 0.51
C SER A 96 -16.95 19.83 0.59
N PRO A 97 -17.82 20.30 -0.33
CA PRO A 97 -19.21 19.89 -0.35
C PRO A 97 -19.43 18.50 -0.93
N THR A 98 -18.41 17.90 -1.55
CA THR A 98 -18.52 16.67 -2.35
C THR A 98 -17.78 15.48 -1.78
N VAL A 99 -16.72 15.65 -0.97
CA VAL A 99 -15.94 14.55 -0.42
C VAL A 99 -16.80 13.72 0.55
N ARG A 100 -16.97 12.43 0.21
CA ARG A 100 -17.79 11.46 0.95
C ARG A 100 -16.99 10.25 1.40
N TRP A 101 -15.73 10.16 1.03
CA TRP A 101 -14.83 9.10 1.42
C TRP A 101 -13.38 9.54 1.28
N VAL A 102 -12.58 9.23 2.28
CA VAL A 102 -11.12 9.41 2.27
C VAL A 102 -10.47 8.10 2.66
N GLY A 103 -9.59 7.56 1.81
CA GLY A 103 -8.76 6.41 2.12
C GLY A 103 -7.30 6.80 2.31
N TYR A 104 -6.76 6.62 3.51
CA TYR A 104 -5.34 6.84 3.77
C TYR A 104 -4.56 5.52 3.73
N LEU A 105 -3.65 5.38 2.77
CA LEU A 105 -2.78 4.22 2.66
C LEU A 105 -1.61 4.34 3.64
N SER A 106 -1.78 3.76 4.80
CA SER A 106 -0.78 3.66 5.85
C SER A 106 0.12 2.42 5.66
N SER A 107 0.80 2.00 6.70
CA SER A 107 1.69 0.85 6.70
C SER A 107 1.62 0.09 8.02
N THR A 108 1.76 -1.22 7.97
CA THR A 108 1.91 -2.05 9.18
C THR A 108 3.16 -1.75 9.98
N SER A 109 4.06 -0.89 9.46
CA SER A 109 5.22 -0.40 10.23
C SER A 109 4.84 0.38 11.49
N VAL A 110 3.60 0.88 11.61
CA VAL A 110 3.10 1.53 12.82
C VAL A 110 3.13 0.63 14.05
N TYR A 111 3.03 -0.68 13.84
CA TYR A 111 3.05 -1.62 14.97
C TYR A 111 4.42 -1.78 15.63
N GLY A 112 5.51 -1.54 14.89
CA GLY A 112 6.86 -1.81 15.41
C GLY A 112 7.10 -3.31 15.67
N ASP A 113 7.94 -3.64 16.64
CA ASP A 113 8.25 -5.02 17.01
C ASP A 113 7.27 -5.58 18.05
N HIS A 114 6.64 -6.69 17.71
CA HIS A 114 5.78 -7.48 18.59
C HIS A 114 6.36 -8.88 18.88
N GLN A 115 7.68 -9.07 18.65
CA GLN A 115 8.39 -10.32 18.92
C GLN A 115 7.73 -11.55 18.27
N GLY A 116 7.20 -11.38 17.06
CA GLY A 116 6.50 -12.44 16.32
C GLY A 116 5.05 -12.69 16.74
N ALA A 117 4.52 -11.93 17.68
CA ALA A 117 3.11 -12.06 18.06
C ALA A 117 2.16 -11.64 16.93
N LYS A 118 0.97 -12.22 16.96
CA LYS A 118 -0.16 -11.81 16.10
C LYS A 118 -0.67 -10.44 16.51
N VAL A 119 -0.89 -9.56 15.52
CA VAL A 119 -1.42 -8.21 15.74
C VAL A 119 -2.67 -7.98 14.91
N THR A 120 -3.64 -7.35 15.54
CA THR A 120 -4.90 -6.88 14.96
C THR A 120 -4.89 -5.35 14.86
N GLU A 121 -5.95 -4.76 14.35
CA GLU A 121 -6.09 -3.30 14.26
C GLU A 121 -6.08 -2.59 15.62
N ASP A 122 -6.48 -3.30 16.67
CA ASP A 122 -6.54 -2.80 18.05
C ASP A 122 -5.23 -2.99 18.82
N SER A 123 -4.25 -3.69 18.23
CA SER A 123 -2.94 -3.88 18.86
C SER A 123 -2.18 -2.56 19.01
N PRO A 124 -1.37 -2.39 20.08
CA PRO A 124 -0.56 -1.20 20.28
C PRO A 124 0.33 -0.85 19.09
N ARG A 125 0.45 0.44 18.79
CA ARG A 125 1.37 0.96 17.77
C ARG A 125 2.70 1.30 18.45
N LEU A 126 3.69 0.40 18.32
CA LEU A 126 4.96 0.42 19.06
C LEU A 126 6.16 0.82 18.17
N ALA A 127 5.91 1.44 17.01
CA ALA A 127 6.98 1.80 16.09
C ALA A 127 8.00 2.76 16.75
N THR A 128 9.28 2.43 16.60
CA THR A 128 10.41 3.24 17.06
C THR A 128 11.19 3.86 15.90
N SER A 129 11.02 3.35 14.70
CA SER A 129 11.66 3.90 13.51
C SER A 129 11.05 5.26 13.14
N PRO A 130 11.86 6.22 12.61
CA PRO A 130 11.35 7.54 12.20
C PRO A 130 10.16 7.44 11.23
N ARG A 131 10.20 6.49 10.29
CA ARG A 131 9.10 6.23 9.34
C ARG A 131 7.84 5.72 10.02
N GLY A 132 7.98 4.81 10.97
CA GLY A 132 6.85 4.27 11.72
C GLY A 132 6.21 5.33 12.59
N ILE A 133 7.01 6.14 13.29
CA ILE A 133 6.54 7.27 14.11
C ILE A 133 5.78 8.30 13.25
N ALA A 134 6.37 8.71 12.11
CA ALA A 134 5.69 9.63 11.19
C ALA A 134 4.35 9.08 10.68
N ARG A 135 4.26 7.75 10.45
CA ARG A 135 2.99 7.09 10.09
C ARG A 135 1.98 7.10 11.22
N ILE A 136 2.39 6.87 12.46
CA ILE A 136 1.50 6.97 13.64
C ILE A 136 0.93 8.39 13.73
N MET A 137 1.78 9.41 13.65
CA MET A 137 1.35 10.81 13.69
C MET A 137 0.36 11.15 12.57
N ALA A 138 0.61 10.66 11.36
CA ALA A 138 -0.30 10.86 10.24
C ALA A 138 -1.65 10.14 10.44
N GLU A 139 -1.65 8.87 10.90
CA GLU A 139 -2.89 8.16 11.24
C GLU A 139 -3.70 8.93 12.29
N ASP A 140 -3.06 9.40 13.37
CA ASP A 140 -3.72 10.16 14.43
C ASP A 140 -4.34 11.45 13.90
N ALA A 141 -3.63 12.18 13.04
CA ALA A 141 -4.15 13.38 12.41
C ALA A 141 -5.36 13.11 11.50
N TRP A 142 -5.32 12.06 10.67
CA TRP A 142 -6.44 11.66 9.84
C TRP A 142 -7.65 11.19 10.66
N LEU A 143 -7.42 10.41 11.73
CA LEU A 143 -8.48 9.94 12.62
C LEU A 143 -9.11 11.10 13.42
N ALA A 144 -8.34 12.11 13.83
CA ALA A 144 -8.87 13.31 14.46
C ALA A 144 -9.85 14.05 13.55
N LEU A 145 -9.56 14.15 12.23
CA LEU A 145 -10.51 14.76 11.29
C LEU A 145 -11.82 13.98 11.19
N HIS A 146 -11.74 12.65 11.30
CA HIS A 146 -12.94 11.83 11.37
C HIS A 146 -13.75 12.06 12.66
N GLN A 147 -13.07 12.05 13.81
CA GLN A 147 -13.69 12.15 15.15
C GLN A 147 -14.25 13.54 15.43
N ASP A 148 -13.49 14.58 15.07
CA ASP A 148 -13.81 15.96 15.46
C ASP A 148 -14.70 16.67 14.42
N HIS A 149 -14.60 16.28 13.15
CA HIS A 149 -15.27 16.96 12.04
C HIS A 149 -16.17 16.06 11.18
N GLY A 150 -16.21 14.76 11.46
CA GLY A 150 -17.05 13.81 10.69
C GLY A 150 -16.56 13.52 9.29
N LEU A 151 -15.31 13.88 8.91
CA LEU A 151 -14.75 13.51 7.61
C LEU A 151 -14.67 11.98 7.52
N PRO A 152 -15.23 11.33 6.48
CA PRO A 152 -15.31 9.85 6.42
C PRO A 152 -13.94 9.26 6.03
N VAL A 153 -13.06 9.03 7.00
CA VAL A 153 -11.69 8.54 6.81
C VAL A 153 -11.56 7.06 7.13
N SER A 154 -11.07 6.28 6.17
CA SER A 154 -10.61 4.89 6.39
C SER A 154 -9.09 4.79 6.31
N ILE A 155 -8.48 4.08 7.24
CA ILE A 155 -7.03 3.86 7.29
C ILE A 155 -6.72 2.43 6.82
N PHE A 156 -5.80 2.29 5.87
CA PHE A 156 -5.35 0.99 5.35
C PHE A 156 -3.89 0.76 5.73
N ARG A 157 -3.62 -0.06 6.73
CA ARG A 157 -2.28 -0.47 7.15
C ARG A 157 -1.78 -1.57 6.23
N LEU A 158 -1.08 -1.18 5.16
CA LEU A 158 -0.59 -2.08 4.13
C LEU A 158 0.63 -2.86 4.63
N SER A 159 0.61 -4.17 4.43
CA SER A 159 1.76 -5.07 4.61
C SER A 159 2.74 -4.98 3.44
N GLY A 160 3.71 -5.90 3.35
CA GLY A 160 4.69 -5.92 2.27
C GLY A 160 4.04 -6.03 0.89
N ILE A 161 3.99 -4.94 0.14
CA ILE A 161 3.33 -4.87 -1.17
C ILE A 161 4.15 -5.61 -2.22
N TYR A 162 3.51 -6.51 -2.98
CA TYR A 162 4.08 -7.17 -4.14
C TYR A 162 3.10 -7.23 -5.31
N GLY A 163 3.61 -7.57 -6.51
CA GLY A 163 2.83 -7.68 -7.74
C GLY A 163 3.71 -7.50 -8.97
N SER A 164 3.12 -7.31 -10.15
CA SER A 164 3.85 -7.10 -11.40
C SER A 164 4.78 -5.88 -11.30
N GLY A 165 6.04 -6.02 -11.72
CA GLY A 165 7.08 -4.98 -11.61
C GLY A 165 7.58 -4.71 -10.18
N ARG A 166 7.09 -5.47 -9.18
CA ARG A 166 7.48 -5.36 -7.76
C ARG A 166 7.49 -6.73 -7.10
N SER A 167 8.09 -7.72 -7.76
CA SER A 167 8.07 -9.11 -7.32
C SER A 167 9.46 -9.65 -7.03
N VAL A 168 9.52 -10.87 -6.51
CA VAL A 168 10.75 -11.64 -6.38
C VAL A 168 11.33 -11.99 -7.75
N PHE A 169 10.51 -12.15 -8.80
CA PHE A 169 10.99 -12.42 -10.15
C PHE A 169 11.81 -11.27 -10.73
N ASP A 170 11.42 -10.02 -10.46
CA ASP A 170 12.20 -8.84 -10.87
C ASP A 170 13.58 -8.83 -10.19
N LYS A 171 13.68 -9.32 -8.96
CA LYS A 171 14.95 -9.46 -8.24
C LYS A 171 15.78 -10.63 -8.75
N LEU A 172 15.15 -11.75 -9.08
CA LEU A 172 15.82 -12.93 -9.68
C LEU A 172 16.39 -12.58 -11.05
N ALA A 173 15.60 -11.98 -11.93
CA ALA A 173 16.05 -11.56 -13.25
C ALA A 173 17.22 -10.55 -13.20
N ALA A 174 17.25 -9.70 -12.17
CA ALA A 174 18.33 -8.75 -11.95
C ALA A 174 19.55 -9.32 -11.18
N GLY A 175 19.56 -10.62 -10.82
CA GLY A 175 20.60 -11.25 -10.03
C GLY A 175 20.72 -10.68 -8.58
N ARG A 176 19.65 -10.05 -8.06
CA ARG A 176 19.64 -9.37 -6.76
C ARG A 176 18.80 -10.08 -5.68
N ALA A 177 18.22 -11.22 -6.03
CA ALA A 177 17.47 -11.99 -5.06
C ALA A 177 18.42 -12.61 -4.03
N GLN A 178 18.13 -12.46 -2.75
CA GLN A 178 18.88 -13.01 -1.65
C GLN A 178 18.05 -14.08 -0.94
N ARG A 179 18.66 -15.20 -0.63
CA ARG A 179 18.08 -16.30 0.15
C ARG A 179 18.74 -16.30 1.52
N LEU A 180 18.06 -15.63 2.47
CA LEU A 180 18.60 -15.43 3.81
C LEU A 180 18.14 -16.54 4.76
N ASP A 181 19.05 -17.04 5.59
CA ASP A 181 18.75 -18.02 6.62
C ASP A 181 18.27 -17.31 7.89
N LYS A 182 16.97 -17.04 7.97
CA LYS A 182 16.28 -16.48 9.12
C LYS A 182 14.89 -17.14 9.22
N PRO A 183 14.83 -18.40 9.68
CA PRO A 183 13.62 -19.23 9.57
C PRO A 183 12.46 -18.71 10.42
N ASP A 184 12.72 -18.05 11.53
CA ASP A 184 11.70 -17.62 12.49
C ASP A 184 11.12 -16.23 12.15
N HIS A 185 11.60 -15.57 11.09
CA HIS A 185 11.14 -14.22 10.73
C HIS A 185 10.17 -14.25 9.56
N LEU A 186 8.88 -14.24 9.89
CA LEU A 186 7.80 -14.23 8.91
C LEU A 186 7.39 -12.80 8.55
N PHE A 187 7.10 -12.59 7.28
CA PHE A 187 6.56 -11.33 6.75
C PHE A 187 5.14 -11.53 6.25
N SER A 188 4.23 -10.66 6.68
CA SER A 188 2.93 -10.51 6.04
C SER A 188 3.06 -9.70 4.75
N ARG A 189 2.29 -10.08 3.71
CA ARG A 189 2.34 -9.46 2.37
C ARG A 189 0.94 -9.15 1.88
N ILE A 190 0.87 -8.39 0.80
CA ILE A 190 -0.38 -8.14 0.08
C ILE A 190 -0.10 -7.89 -1.40
N HIS A 191 -0.89 -8.49 -2.27
CA HIS A 191 -0.80 -8.25 -3.71
C HIS A 191 -1.47 -6.93 -4.09
N GLY A 192 -0.88 -6.19 -5.07
CA GLY A 192 -1.42 -4.90 -5.52
C GLY A 192 -2.88 -4.95 -5.98
N VAL A 193 -3.31 -6.06 -6.58
CA VAL A 193 -4.71 -6.30 -6.99
C VAL A 193 -5.63 -6.37 -5.78
N ASP A 194 -5.21 -7.03 -4.69
CA ASP A 194 -6.02 -7.14 -3.48
C ASP A 194 -6.07 -5.83 -2.70
N ILE A 195 -5.02 -5.00 -2.75
CA ILE A 195 -5.10 -3.62 -2.22
C ILE A 195 -6.23 -2.86 -2.92
N ALA A 196 -6.27 -2.90 -4.26
CA ALA A 196 -7.33 -2.25 -5.04
C ALA A 196 -8.72 -2.82 -4.70
N GLY A 197 -8.83 -4.13 -4.54
CA GLY A 197 -10.07 -4.80 -4.16
C GLY A 197 -10.58 -4.41 -2.77
N VAL A 198 -9.69 -4.38 -1.76
CA VAL A 198 -10.02 -3.96 -0.39
C VAL A 198 -10.46 -2.50 -0.37
N VAL A 199 -9.76 -1.59 -1.05
CA VAL A 199 -10.14 -0.17 -1.18
C VAL A 199 -11.52 -0.05 -1.80
N ALA A 200 -11.78 -0.75 -2.90
CA ALA A 200 -13.09 -0.71 -3.57
C ALA A 200 -14.23 -1.27 -2.69
N ALA A 201 -14.01 -2.39 -2.01
CA ALA A 201 -14.99 -3.01 -1.13
C ALA A 201 -15.30 -2.14 0.11
N SER A 202 -14.29 -1.42 0.62
CA SER A 202 -14.44 -0.54 1.79
C SER A 202 -15.35 0.67 1.54
N LEU A 203 -15.61 1.04 0.29
CA LEU A 203 -16.56 2.14 -0.04
C LEU A 203 -17.97 1.90 0.48
N ASN A 204 -18.32 0.65 0.75
CA ASN A 204 -19.63 0.25 1.30
C ASN A 204 -19.58 -0.04 2.81
N GLN A 205 -18.43 0.17 3.45
CA GLN A 205 -18.25 0.01 4.88
C GLN A 205 -18.27 1.34 5.61
N ALA A 206 -18.52 1.33 6.92
CA ALA A 206 -18.26 2.48 7.76
C ALA A 206 -16.74 2.79 7.80
N PRO A 207 -16.36 4.06 7.97
CA PRO A 207 -14.97 4.43 8.18
C PRO A 207 -14.34 3.65 9.34
N ASP A 208 -13.17 3.02 9.11
CA ASP A 208 -12.47 2.22 10.12
C ASP A 208 -10.96 2.10 9.76
N VAL A 209 -10.20 1.47 10.66
CA VAL A 209 -8.81 1.07 10.43
C VAL A 209 -8.79 -0.39 10.01
N TYR A 210 -8.03 -0.70 8.95
CA TYR A 210 -7.94 -2.02 8.36
C TYR A 210 -6.48 -2.49 8.22
N ASN A 211 -6.19 -3.69 8.71
CA ASN A 211 -4.98 -4.42 8.35
C ASN A 211 -5.13 -5.04 6.97
N VAL A 212 -4.25 -4.70 6.05
CA VAL A 212 -4.31 -5.16 4.66
C VAL A 212 -3.13 -6.09 4.39
N CYS A 213 -3.37 -7.37 4.53
CA CYS A 213 -2.42 -8.46 4.27
C CYS A 213 -3.13 -9.68 3.72
N ASP A 214 -2.38 -10.56 3.07
CA ASP A 214 -2.85 -11.90 2.69
C ASP A 214 -2.91 -12.85 3.91
N THR A 215 -3.32 -14.10 3.69
CA THR A 215 -3.59 -15.05 4.76
C THR A 215 -2.40 -15.93 5.12
N LEU A 216 -1.27 -15.86 4.36
CA LEU A 216 -0.11 -16.73 4.55
C LEU A 216 1.19 -15.94 4.73
N PRO A 217 1.55 -15.55 5.95
CA PRO A 217 2.88 -15.03 6.23
C PRO A 217 3.96 -16.06 5.87
N ALA A 218 5.09 -15.59 5.34
CA ALA A 218 6.18 -16.45 4.93
C ALA A 218 7.53 -15.74 5.12
N THR A 219 8.61 -16.52 5.28
CA THR A 219 9.97 -15.99 5.28
C THR A 219 10.37 -15.44 3.91
N GLY A 220 11.39 -14.59 3.85
CA GLY A 220 11.98 -14.18 2.58
C GLY A 220 12.56 -15.38 1.80
N ARG A 221 13.11 -16.35 2.51
CA ARG A 221 13.66 -17.59 1.96
C ARG A 221 12.61 -18.41 1.24
N GLU A 222 11.47 -18.72 1.88
CA GLU A 222 10.38 -19.51 1.28
C GLU A 222 9.85 -18.87 -0.01
N VAL A 223 9.73 -17.54 -0.04
CA VAL A 223 9.27 -16.82 -1.24
C VAL A 223 10.25 -16.93 -2.38
N VAL A 224 11.57 -16.84 -2.12
CA VAL A 224 12.62 -17.03 -3.14
C VAL A 224 12.65 -18.47 -3.65
N GLU A 225 12.60 -19.44 -2.74
CA GLU A 225 12.62 -20.88 -3.08
C GLU A 225 11.39 -21.24 -3.94
N TYR A 226 10.20 -20.78 -3.56
CA TYR A 226 8.98 -20.99 -4.33
C TYR A 226 9.05 -20.34 -5.72
N ALA A 227 9.55 -19.11 -5.81
CA ALA A 227 9.69 -18.42 -7.09
C ALA A 227 10.68 -19.12 -8.03
N CYS A 228 11.83 -19.61 -7.49
CA CYS A 228 12.79 -20.38 -8.28
C CYS A 228 12.20 -21.71 -8.76
N ALA A 229 11.47 -22.44 -7.91
CA ALA A 229 10.80 -23.68 -8.30
C ALA A 229 9.74 -23.44 -9.40
N LEU A 230 9.05 -22.31 -9.37
CA LEU A 230 8.02 -21.96 -10.34
C LEU A 230 8.62 -21.51 -11.69
N SER A 231 9.74 -20.78 -11.67
CA SER A 231 10.29 -20.12 -12.85
C SER A 231 11.47 -20.85 -13.50
N GLY A 232 12.07 -21.83 -12.82
CA GLY A 232 13.30 -22.50 -13.27
C GLY A 232 14.58 -21.66 -13.07
N TYR A 233 14.51 -20.47 -12.45
CA TYR A 233 15.72 -19.75 -12.07
C TYR A 233 16.57 -20.55 -11.09
N SER A 234 17.89 -20.47 -11.24
CA SER A 234 18.82 -21.07 -10.31
C SER A 234 18.60 -20.53 -8.89
N LEU A 235 18.57 -21.43 -7.94
CA LEU A 235 18.39 -21.08 -6.52
C LEU A 235 19.61 -20.31 -6.02
N PRO A 236 19.45 -19.06 -5.51
CA PRO A 236 20.56 -18.33 -4.91
C PRO A 236 21.17 -19.07 -3.69
N PRO A 237 22.47 -18.90 -3.43
CA PRO A 237 23.10 -19.47 -2.23
C PRO A 237 22.33 -19.09 -0.95
N LEU A 238 22.27 -20.01 0.01
CA LEU A 238 21.75 -19.70 1.34
C LEU A 238 22.80 -18.87 2.08
N ILE A 239 22.44 -17.69 2.52
CA ILE A 239 23.32 -16.74 3.22
C ILE A 239 22.88 -16.69 4.68
N PRO A 240 23.76 -17.02 5.65
CA PRO A 240 23.50 -16.78 7.06
C PRO A 240 23.12 -15.30 7.27
N PHE A 241 22.08 -15.04 8.04
CA PHE A 241 21.54 -13.67 8.18
C PHE A 241 22.59 -12.66 8.65
N GLU A 242 23.47 -13.08 9.57
CA GLU A 242 24.52 -12.26 10.15
C GLU A 242 25.61 -11.88 9.13
N GLN A 243 25.72 -12.62 8.03
CA GLN A 243 26.69 -12.38 6.95
C GLN A 243 26.09 -11.60 5.77
N ALA A 244 24.78 -11.31 5.82
CA ALA A 244 24.10 -10.67 4.72
C ALA A 244 24.41 -9.15 4.67
N ALA A 245 24.89 -8.68 3.51
CA ALA A 245 25.04 -7.26 3.24
C ALA A 245 23.67 -6.63 2.94
N LEU A 246 22.96 -6.23 3.99
CA LEU A 246 21.64 -5.61 3.88
C LEU A 246 21.76 -4.09 3.86
N SER A 247 20.96 -3.44 2.99
CA SER A 247 20.76 -1.99 3.08
C SER A 247 20.06 -1.62 4.39
N GLU A 248 20.24 -0.38 4.87
CA GLU A 248 19.56 0.11 6.09
C GLU A 248 18.05 -0.12 6.03
N MET A 249 17.43 0.09 4.85
CA MET A 249 16.02 -0.19 4.65
C MET A 249 15.69 -1.67 4.84
N ALA A 250 16.51 -2.58 4.30
CA ALA A 250 16.29 -4.02 4.47
C ALA A 250 16.48 -4.43 5.94
N GLN A 251 17.49 -3.88 6.61
CA GLN A 251 17.72 -4.11 8.04
C GLN A 251 16.51 -3.69 8.88
N SER A 252 15.91 -2.52 8.59
CA SER A 252 14.74 -2.04 9.31
C SER A 252 13.51 -2.95 9.18
N PHE A 253 13.38 -3.69 8.06
CA PHE A 253 12.31 -4.68 7.91
C PHE A 253 12.54 -5.94 8.75
N TYR A 254 13.80 -6.29 9.03
CA TYR A 254 14.14 -7.42 9.90
C TYR A 254 14.25 -7.04 11.38
N ALA A 255 14.24 -5.76 11.72
CA ALA A 255 14.26 -5.30 13.11
C ALA A 255 12.92 -5.52 13.82
N ASP A 256 11.82 -5.42 13.07
CA ASP A 256 10.47 -5.54 13.61
C ASP A 256 9.86 -6.89 13.20
N HIS A 257 9.50 -7.72 14.17
CA HIS A 257 8.85 -9.01 13.93
C HIS A 257 7.41 -9.01 14.47
N ARG A 258 6.43 -9.17 13.57
CA ARG A 258 4.99 -9.22 13.86
C ARG A 258 4.23 -9.97 12.79
N LEU A 259 3.16 -10.65 13.16
CA LEU A 259 2.25 -11.33 12.23
C LEU A 259 0.95 -10.55 12.13
N ILE A 260 0.69 -9.97 10.97
CA ILE A 260 -0.52 -9.18 10.73
C ILE A 260 -1.69 -10.10 10.44
N LEU A 261 -2.84 -9.86 11.08
CA LEU A 261 -4.08 -10.58 10.81
C LEU A 261 -5.06 -9.70 10.03
N PRO A 262 -5.65 -10.21 8.92
CA PRO A 262 -6.61 -9.49 8.08
C PRO A 262 -8.06 -9.65 8.58
N GLU A 263 -8.31 -9.59 9.90
CA GLU A 263 -9.60 -10.01 10.49
C GLU A 263 -10.78 -9.15 10.02
N LYS A 264 -10.59 -7.84 9.94
CA LYS A 264 -11.68 -6.94 9.52
C LYS A 264 -11.96 -7.05 8.03
N ILE A 265 -10.92 -7.02 7.18
CA ILE A 265 -11.13 -7.08 5.73
C ILE A 265 -11.69 -8.44 5.26
N ALA A 266 -11.34 -9.53 5.94
CA ALA A 266 -11.87 -10.86 5.63
C ALA A 266 -13.41 -11.00 5.82
N ARG A 267 -14.06 -10.02 6.45
CA ARG A 267 -15.52 -10.01 6.65
C ARG A 267 -16.27 -9.45 5.43
N PHE A 268 -15.60 -8.71 4.55
CA PHE A 268 -16.25 -8.02 3.42
C PHE A 268 -15.49 -8.12 2.10
N TYR A 269 -14.31 -8.76 2.10
CA TYR A 269 -13.50 -8.91 0.90
C TYR A 269 -12.97 -10.33 0.74
N ASP A 270 -13.27 -10.93 -0.43
CA ASP A 270 -12.72 -12.22 -0.85
C ASP A 270 -11.44 -11.97 -1.66
N PHE A 271 -10.31 -12.46 -1.16
CA PHE A 271 -9.01 -12.27 -1.79
C PHE A 271 -8.95 -12.91 -3.19
N VAL A 272 -8.45 -12.15 -4.16
CA VAL A 272 -8.10 -12.68 -5.49
C VAL A 272 -6.86 -13.59 -5.37
N TYR A 273 -5.93 -13.19 -4.53
CA TYR A 273 -4.71 -13.93 -4.22
C TYR A 273 -4.59 -14.12 -2.71
N PRO A 274 -5.24 -15.14 -2.15
CA PRO A 274 -5.31 -15.36 -0.70
C PRO A 274 -3.94 -15.64 -0.07
N THR A 275 -2.95 -16.10 -0.84
CA THR A 275 -1.57 -16.28 -0.39
C THR A 275 -0.57 -15.73 -1.41
N TYR A 276 0.68 -15.54 -0.98
CA TYR A 276 1.75 -15.16 -1.90
C TYR A 276 1.97 -16.17 -3.04
N ARG A 277 1.55 -17.44 -2.86
CA ARG A 277 1.73 -18.49 -3.87
C ARG A 277 0.86 -18.26 -5.09
N GLU A 278 -0.43 -18.01 -4.90
CA GLU A 278 -1.35 -17.68 -6.01
C GLU A 278 -0.94 -16.37 -6.68
N GLY A 279 -0.55 -15.37 -5.88
CA GLY A 279 -0.05 -14.11 -6.41
C GLY A 279 1.20 -14.26 -7.27
N LEU A 280 2.18 -15.06 -6.83
CA LEU A 280 3.38 -15.34 -7.62
C LEU A 280 3.07 -16.17 -8.88
N GLN A 281 2.17 -17.15 -8.80
CA GLN A 281 1.72 -17.90 -9.99
C GLN A 281 1.09 -16.96 -11.04
N ALA A 282 0.27 -16.02 -10.60
CA ALA A 282 -0.36 -15.05 -11.49
C ALA A 282 0.70 -14.13 -12.13
N ILE A 283 1.62 -13.58 -11.32
CA ILE A 283 2.70 -12.74 -11.84
C ILE A 283 3.56 -13.50 -12.84
N PHE A 284 3.91 -14.77 -12.55
CA PHE A 284 4.78 -15.57 -13.40
C PHE A 284 4.17 -15.83 -14.78
N ARG A 285 2.85 -16.03 -14.89
CA ARG A 285 2.16 -16.19 -16.17
C ARG A 285 2.37 -14.99 -17.12
N ASP A 286 2.45 -13.80 -16.56
CA ASP A 286 2.60 -12.55 -17.30
C ASP A 286 4.05 -12.02 -17.28
N PHE A 287 4.95 -12.77 -16.63
CA PHE A 287 6.33 -12.34 -16.45
C PHE A 287 7.16 -12.66 -17.71
N HIS A 288 7.54 -11.59 -18.38
CA HIS A 288 8.53 -11.67 -19.46
C HIS A 288 9.81 -11.01 -18.94
N PRO A 289 10.89 -11.77 -18.68
CA PRO A 289 12.16 -11.18 -18.28
C PRO A 289 12.58 -10.18 -19.36
N ARG A 290 12.83 -8.95 -18.97
CA ARG A 290 13.45 -7.98 -19.88
C ARG A 290 14.85 -8.46 -20.19
N PRO A 291 15.26 -8.47 -21.46
CA PRO A 291 16.60 -8.90 -21.89
C PRO A 291 17.70 -8.08 -21.25
#